data_783b01258f5c57ed50778a88944e730e
#
_entry.id   783b01258f5c57ed50778a88944e730e
#
_cell.length_a   1.000
_cell.length_b   1.000
_cell.length_c   1.000
_cell.angle_alpha   90.00
_cell.angle_beta   90.00
_cell.angle_gamma   90.00
#
_symmetry.space_group_name_H-M   'P 1'
#
loop_
_entity.id
_entity.type
_entity.pdbx_description
1 polymer ?
#
loop_
_entity_poly.entity_id
_entity_poly.type
_entity_poly.pdbx_seq_one_letter_code
_entity_poly.pdbx_strand_id
1 'polypeptide(L)'
;MLFHARMDVAIPHDLDPDRRAAIVAEEKARALELQRSGVWPHLWRVVGEYSNISIFDVASGDELHALLSSLPLFPYMTVRVTPLATHPSDLKAQS
;
A
#
# COMPACT_ATOMS: atom_id res chain seq x y z
N MET A 1 -4.73 10.86 -9.19
CA MET A 1 -5.85 10.60 -8.26
C MET A 1 -5.31 9.93 -7.01
N LEU A 2 -5.68 10.44 -5.86
CA LEU A 2 -5.17 9.92 -4.58
C LEU A 2 -6.12 8.89 -3.97
N PHE A 3 -5.55 7.85 -3.39
CA PHE A 3 -6.27 6.83 -2.65
C PHE A 3 -5.58 6.61 -1.31
N HIS A 4 -6.37 6.54 -0.26
CA HIS A 4 -5.93 6.07 1.05
C HIS A 4 -6.14 4.57 1.11
N ALA A 5 -5.13 3.84 1.55
CA ALA A 5 -5.23 2.40 1.73
C ALA A 5 -4.73 2.00 3.11
N ARG A 6 -5.54 1.22 3.83
CA ARG A 6 -5.09 0.51 5.03
C ARG A 6 -4.82 -0.93 4.64
N MET A 7 -3.63 -1.41 4.94
CA MET A 7 -3.23 -2.78 4.65
C MET A 7 -2.90 -3.50 5.95
N ASP A 8 -3.66 -4.57 6.24
CA ASP A 8 -3.45 -5.44 7.39
C ASP A 8 -2.86 -6.76 6.87
N VAL A 9 -1.67 -7.12 7.36
CA VAL A 9 -0.95 -8.30 6.87
C VAL A 9 -1.02 -9.42 7.90
N ALA A 10 -1.43 -10.61 7.45
CA ALA A 10 -1.51 -11.81 8.28
C ALA A 10 -0.86 -12.99 7.54
N ILE A 11 0.44 -13.16 7.71
CA ILE A 11 1.18 -14.26 7.11
C ILE A 11 0.92 -15.53 7.95
N PRO A 12 0.51 -16.66 7.31
CA PRO A 12 0.26 -17.91 8.05
C PRO A 12 1.49 -18.37 8.82
N HIS A 13 1.25 -18.87 10.05
CA HIS A 13 2.34 -19.36 10.92
C HIS A 13 3.04 -20.61 10.35
N ASP A 14 2.33 -21.40 9.55
CA ASP A 14 2.83 -22.63 8.96
C ASP A 14 3.50 -22.42 7.59
N LEU A 15 3.60 -21.19 7.13
CA LEU A 15 4.38 -20.90 5.93
C LEU A 15 5.86 -21.18 6.18
N ASP A 16 6.51 -21.88 5.25
CA ASP A 16 7.93 -22.19 5.33
C ASP A 16 8.75 -20.92 5.62
N PRO A 17 9.64 -20.93 6.65
CA PRO A 17 10.40 -19.73 7.04
C PRO A 17 11.24 -19.11 5.94
N ASP A 18 11.85 -19.93 5.08
CA ASP A 18 12.68 -19.43 3.98
C ASP A 18 11.80 -18.76 2.91
N ARG A 19 10.63 -19.35 2.63
CA ARG A 19 9.68 -18.77 1.70
C ARG A 19 9.11 -17.46 2.26
N ARG A 20 8.80 -17.43 3.55
CA ARG A 20 8.34 -16.20 4.22
C ARG A 20 9.37 -15.09 4.08
N ALA A 21 10.63 -15.39 4.38
CA ALA A 21 11.71 -14.41 4.27
C ALA A 21 11.88 -13.89 2.84
N ALA A 22 11.77 -14.76 1.84
CA ALA A 22 11.85 -14.39 0.44
C ALA A 22 10.69 -13.46 0.03
N ILE A 23 9.46 -13.79 0.42
CA ILE A 23 8.27 -12.97 0.12
C ILE A 23 8.40 -11.59 0.76
N VAL A 24 8.82 -11.51 2.02
CA VAL A 24 8.99 -10.24 2.73
C VAL A 24 10.07 -9.38 2.06
N ALA A 25 11.17 -9.99 1.63
CA ALA A 25 12.23 -9.28 0.91
C ALA A 25 11.76 -8.76 -0.45
N GLU A 26 11.01 -9.56 -1.21
CA GLU A 26 10.43 -9.16 -2.49
C GLU A 26 9.41 -8.03 -2.31
N GLU A 27 8.57 -8.11 -1.27
CA GLU A 27 7.62 -7.06 -0.93
C GLU A 27 8.32 -5.73 -0.68
N LYS A 28 9.38 -5.75 0.13
CA LYS A 28 10.17 -4.55 0.42
C LYS A 28 10.78 -3.96 -0.84
N ALA A 29 11.35 -4.78 -1.70
CA ALA A 29 11.94 -4.33 -2.95
C ALA A 29 10.90 -3.69 -3.86
N ARG A 30 9.72 -4.31 -3.98
CA ARG A 30 8.61 -3.79 -4.78
C ARG A 30 8.08 -2.47 -4.22
N ALA A 31 7.92 -2.39 -2.89
CA ALA A 31 7.46 -1.17 -2.24
C ALA A 31 8.43 0.00 -2.48
N LEU A 32 9.73 -0.23 -2.38
CA LEU A 32 10.73 0.80 -2.64
C LEU A 32 10.71 1.25 -4.11
N GLU A 33 10.56 0.32 -5.05
CA GLU A 33 10.42 0.63 -6.47
C GLU A 33 9.22 1.52 -6.75
N LEU A 34 8.05 1.18 -6.20
CA LEU A 34 6.83 1.94 -6.38
C LEU A 34 6.91 3.33 -5.74
N GLN A 35 7.55 3.44 -4.58
CA GLN A 35 7.78 4.73 -3.93
C GLN A 35 8.68 5.62 -4.78
N ARG A 36 9.76 5.07 -5.33
CA ARG A 36 10.67 5.82 -6.21
C ARG A 36 10.00 6.28 -7.50
N SER A 37 9.03 5.51 -8.00
CA SER A 37 8.27 5.88 -9.20
C SER A 37 7.23 6.98 -8.95
N GLY A 38 6.94 7.30 -7.69
CA GLY A 38 5.97 8.33 -7.32
C GLY A 38 4.54 7.84 -7.17
N VAL A 39 4.24 6.58 -7.48
CA VAL A 39 2.86 6.06 -7.35
C VAL A 39 2.49 5.69 -5.92
N TRP A 40 3.47 5.61 -5.03
CA TRP A 40 3.27 5.32 -3.60
C TRP A 40 3.96 6.38 -2.73
N PRO A 41 3.44 7.62 -2.70
CA PRO A 41 4.14 8.73 -2.06
C PRO A 41 4.23 8.65 -0.53
N HIS A 42 3.33 7.95 0.13
CA HIS A 42 3.35 7.85 1.60
C HIS A 42 3.07 6.44 2.08
N LEU A 43 3.85 6.01 3.05
CA LEU A 43 3.75 4.69 3.68
C LEU A 43 4.14 4.82 5.16
N TRP A 44 3.20 4.52 6.06
CA TRP A 44 3.42 4.56 7.50
C TRP A 44 3.05 3.24 8.16
N ARG A 45 3.84 2.85 9.16
CA ARG A 45 3.49 1.72 10.04
C ARG A 45 2.42 2.17 11.03
N VAL A 46 1.39 1.33 11.22
CA VAL A 46 0.47 1.52 12.35
C VAL A 46 1.15 1.03 13.62
N VAL A 47 1.24 1.89 14.63
CA VAL A 47 1.92 1.56 15.89
C VAL A 47 1.29 0.32 16.53
N GLY A 48 2.12 -0.68 16.83
CA GLY A 48 1.69 -1.90 17.52
C GLY A 48 1.03 -2.95 16.63
N GLU A 49 0.89 -2.73 15.32
CA GLU A 49 0.23 -3.67 14.42
C GLU A 49 1.11 -3.99 13.22
N TYR A 50 0.93 -5.19 12.65
CA TYR A 50 1.54 -5.53 11.37
C TYR A 50 0.64 -5.01 10.22
N SER A 51 0.49 -3.71 10.20
CA SER A 51 -0.41 -2.98 9.31
C SER A 51 0.23 -1.69 8.88
N ASN A 52 -0.22 -1.14 7.78
CA ASN A 52 0.24 0.16 7.31
C ASN A 52 -0.92 1.02 6.81
N ILE A 53 -0.67 2.32 6.80
CA ILE A 53 -1.49 3.32 6.14
C ILE A 53 -0.68 3.86 4.98
N SER A 54 -1.27 3.87 3.81
CA SER A 54 -0.60 4.27 2.57
C SER A 54 -1.42 5.28 1.80
N ILE A 55 -0.73 6.13 1.06
CA ILE A 55 -1.34 6.97 0.02
C ILE A 55 -0.76 6.53 -1.31
N PHE A 56 -1.63 6.28 -2.28
CA PHE A 56 -1.26 5.97 -3.66
C PHE A 56 -1.72 7.08 -4.58
N ASP A 57 -0.89 7.42 -5.54
CA ASP A 57 -1.21 8.39 -6.59
C ASP A 57 -1.16 7.68 -7.94
N VAL A 58 -2.33 7.31 -8.43
CA VAL A 58 -2.52 6.56 -9.68
C VAL A 58 -3.71 7.13 -10.47
N ALA A 59 -3.86 6.73 -11.72
CA ALA A 59 -4.86 7.32 -12.61
C ALA A 59 -6.29 6.87 -12.30
N SER A 60 -6.45 5.65 -11.75
CA SER A 60 -7.78 5.05 -11.57
C SER A 60 -7.79 3.97 -10.50
N GLY A 61 -9.00 3.56 -10.11
CA GLY A 61 -9.19 2.40 -9.23
C GLY A 61 -8.67 1.11 -9.88
N ASP A 62 -8.84 0.95 -11.18
CA ASP A 62 -8.35 -0.23 -11.91
C ASP A 62 -6.82 -0.31 -11.83
N GLU A 63 -6.14 0.81 -12.02
CA GLU A 63 -4.69 0.86 -11.90
C GLU A 63 -4.23 0.55 -10.48
N LEU A 64 -4.92 1.09 -9.47
CA LEU A 64 -4.61 0.77 -8.07
C LEU A 64 -4.80 -0.70 -7.78
N HIS A 65 -5.90 -1.30 -8.24
CA HIS A 65 -6.17 -2.71 -8.01
C HIS A 65 -5.08 -3.60 -8.65
N ALA A 66 -4.68 -3.27 -9.88
CA ALA A 66 -3.60 -3.98 -10.56
C ALA A 66 -2.28 -3.87 -9.78
N LEU A 67 -1.96 -2.69 -9.26
CA LEU A 67 -0.77 -2.44 -8.45
C LEU A 67 -0.82 -3.26 -7.15
N LEU A 68 -1.91 -3.17 -6.39
CA LEU A 68 -2.07 -3.91 -5.13
C LEU A 68 -1.98 -5.42 -5.34
N SER A 69 -2.64 -5.92 -6.40
CA SER A 69 -2.63 -7.35 -6.74
C SER A 69 -1.24 -7.86 -7.12
N SER A 70 -0.35 -6.96 -7.54
CA SER A 70 1.04 -7.31 -7.89
C SER A 70 1.96 -7.44 -6.68
N LEU A 71 1.52 -7.01 -5.49
CA LEU A 71 2.35 -7.08 -4.30
C LEU A 71 2.50 -8.53 -3.83
N PRO A 72 3.74 -8.98 -3.55
CA PRO A 72 3.97 -10.36 -3.08
C PRO A 72 3.17 -10.75 -1.84
N LEU A 73 2.90 -9.81 -0.92
CA LEU A 73 2.10 -10.07 0.28
C LEU A 73 0.59 -9.96 0.06
N PHE A 74 0.14 -9.60 -1.14
CA PHE A 74 -1.29 -9.39 -1.39
C PHE A 74 -2.18 -10.57 -0.96
N PRO A 75 -1.81 -11.85 -1.19
CA PRO A 75 -2.62 -12.98 -0.73
C PRO A 75 -2.82 -13.06 0.78
N TYR A 76 -1.97 -12.38 1.54
CA TYR A 76 -1.98 -12.39 3.01
C TYR A 76 -2.44 -11.05 3.58
N MET A 77 -3.01 -10.18 2.76
CA MET A 77 -3.48 -8.86 3.17
C MET A 77 -4.99 -8.76 3.18
N THR A 78 -5.50 -7.96 4.12
CA THR A 78 -6.80 -7.32 4.01
C THR A 78 -6.57 -5.86 3.68
N VAL A 79 -7.11 -5.39 2.56
CA VAL A 79 -6.88 -4.01 2.09
C VAL A 79 -8.21 -3.27 2.08
N ARG A 80 -8.23 -2.07 2.68
CA ARG A 80 -9.37 -1.16 2.64
C ARG A 80 -8.94 0.12 1.96
N VAL A 81 -9.64 0.48 0.89
CA VAL A 81 -9.30 1.64 0.06
C VAL A 81 -10.37 2.71 0.17
N THR A 82 -9.94 3.94 0.33
CA THR A 82 -10.80 5.13 0.31
C THR A 82 -10.31 6.07 -0.79
N PRO A 83 -11.08 6.30 -1.84
CA PRO A 83 -10.75 7.32 -2.83
C PRO A 83 -10.82 8.71 -2.20
N LEU A 84 -9.89 9.58 -2.56
CA LEU A 84 -9.78 10.90 -1.99
C LEU A 84 -10.01 11.97 -3.08
N ALA A 85 -10.65 13.06 -2.67
CA ALA A 85 -10.82 14.24 -3.50
C ALA A 85 -10.24 15.45 -2.76
N THR A 86 -9.93 16.52 -3.50
CA THR A 86 -9.51 17.77 -2.87
C THR A 86 -10.65 18.35 -2.06
N HIS A 87 -10.40 18.65 -0.79
CA HIS A 87 -11.38 19.32 0.05
C HIS A 87 -11.39 20.82 -0.30
N PRO A 88 -12.57 21.45 -0.45
CA PRO A 88 -12.66 22.87 -0.77
C PRO A 88 -11.96 23.80 0.23
N SER A 89 -11.83 23.35 1.49
CA SER A 89 -11.15 24.12 2.54
C SER A 89 -9.68 23.76 2.71
N ASP A 90 -9.11 22.93 1.84
CA ASP A 90 -7.67 22.70 1.80
C ASP A 90 -6.97 23.99 1.41
N LEU A 91 -5.94 24.37 2.15
CA LEU A 91 -5.18 25.59 1.85
C LEU A 91 -4.64 25.62 0.42
N LYS A 92 -4.22 24.48 -0.11
CA LYS A 92 -3.73 24.36 -1.48
C LYS A 92 -4.82 24.62 -2.52
N ALA A 93 -6.09 24.38 -2.18
CA ALA A 93 -7.21 24.65 -3.07
C ALA A 93 -7.52 26.14 -3.17
N GLN A 94 -6.96 26.98 -2.29
CA GLN A 94 -7.16 28.42 -2.25
C GLN A 94 -6.14 29.19 -3.11
N SER A 95 -5.10 28.51 -3.60
CA SER A 95 -4.03 29.15 -4.37
C SER A 95 -4.30 29.21 -5.88
#